data_4484db6e381ad3f47bcd919128da2e17
#
_entry.id   4484db6e381ad3f47bcd919128da2e17
#
_cell.length_a   1.000
_cell.length_b   1.000
_cell.length_c   1.000
_cell.angle_alpha   90.00
_cell.angle_beta   90.00
_cell.angle_gamma   90.00
#
_symmetry.space_group_name_H-M   'P 1'
#
loop_
_entity.id
_entity.type
_entity.pdbx_description
1 polymer ?
#
loop_
_entity_poly.entity_id
_entity_poly.type
_entity_poly.pdbx_seq_one_letter_code
_entity_poly.pdbx_strand_id
1 'polypeptide(L)'
;MSALLPVEEAQARLLALRGPLSPEKISFFECFGLYTLDDIFAQRDQPAAPLSAMDGYAIRFDDLPGPWTIIGESAAGTAPGRSVNAGEAMRIFTGAIVPDGADTVIVQEDVAADGTALTLTGDGPA
;
A
#
# COMPACT_ATOMS: atom_id res chain seq x y z
N MET A 1 -54.04 -20.09 4.55
CA MET A 1 -53.11 -19.13 3.93
C MET A 1 -51.73 -19.72 4.09
N SER A 2 -51.01 -19.98 3.00
CA SER A 2 -49.61 -20.43 3.08
C SER A 2 -48.78 -19.28 3.65
N ALA A 3 -47.98 -19.54 4.67
CA ALA A 3 -47.04 -18.56 5.20
C ALA A 3 -46.04 -18.16 4.11
N LEU A 4 -45.72 -16.89 4.03
CA LEU A 4 -44.70 -16.40 3.11
C LEU A 4 -43.35 -17.02 3.49
N LEU A 5 -42.63 -17.48 2.49
CA LEU A 5 -41.28 -18.06 2.66
C LEU A 5 -40.27 -16.94 2.90
N PRO A 6 -39.45 -16.99 3.96
CA PRO A 6 -38.33 -16.04 4.14
C PRO A 6 -37.39 -16.05 2.94
N VAL A 7 -36.76 -14.89 2.63
CA VAL A 7 -35.89 -14.75 1.45
C VAL A 7 -34.69 -15.70 1.51
N GLU A 8 -34.07 -15.81 2.68
CA GLU A 8 -32.93 -16.69 2.90
C GLU A 8 -33.28 -18.17 2.66
N GLU A 9 -34.48 -18.59 3.09
CA GLU A 9 -34.94 -19.95 2.87
C GLU A 9 -35.29 -20.19 1.40
N ALA A 10 -35.90 -19.21 0.72
CA ALA A 10 -36.16 -19.27 -0.70
C ALA A 10 -34.87 -19.40 -1.52
N GLN A 11 -33.85 -18.60 -1.19
CA GLN A 11 -32.53 -18.68 -1.80
C GLN A 11 -31.88 -20.06 -1.58
N ALA A 12 -31.87 -20.55 -0.34
CA ALA A 12 -31.29 -21.86 -0.03
C ALA A 12 -31.98 -22.98 -0.84
N ARG A 13 -33.29 -22.95 -0.96
CA ARG A 13 -34.05 -23.92 -1.76
C ARG A 13 -33.71 -23.83 -3.24
N LEU A 14 -33.61 -22.61 -3.79
CA LEU A 14 -33.24 -22.41 -5.19
C LEU A 14 -31.81 -22.93 -5.48
N LEU A 15 -30.86 -22.61 -4.64
CA LEU A 15 -29.46 -23.08 -4.79
C LEU A 15 -29.35 -24.60 -4.65
N ALA A 16 -30.20 -25.24 -3.84
CA ALA A 16 -30.24 -26.69 -3.68
C ALA A 16 -30.80 -27.44 -4.89
N LEU A 17 -31.50 -26.79 -5.80
CA LEU A 17 -32.06 -27.42 -6.99
C LEU A 17 -31.01 -27.92 -7.97
N ARG A 18 -29.81 -27.34 -7.92
CA ARG A 18 -28.69 -27.74 -8.77
C ARG A 18 -27.42 -27.68 -7.96
N GLY A 19 -26.65 -28.76 -7.97
CA GLY A 19 -25.30 -28.80 -7.43
C GLY A 19 -24.31 -27.94 -8.26
N PRO A 20 -23.11 -27.70 -7.76
CA PRO A 20 -22.09 -26.97 -8.47
C PRO A 20 -21.77 -27.65 -9.81
N LEU A 21 -21.42 -26.84 -10.80
CA LEU A 21 -20.92 -27.35 -12.07
C LEU A 21 -19.56 -28.05 -11.88
N SER A 22 -19.26 -29.04 -12.74
CA SER A 22 -17.96 -29.66 -12.70
C SER A 22 -16.87 -28.63 -13.05
N PRO A 23 -15.79 -28.55 -12.27
CA PRO A 23 -14.71 -27.63 -12.57
C PRO A 23 -13.92 -28.10 -13.79
N GLU A 24 -13.39 -27.17 -14.53
CA GLU A 24 -12.51 -27.44 -15.67
C GLU A 24 -11.28 -26.52 -15.64
N LYS A 25 -10.17 -27.00 -16.22
CA LYS A 25 -8.97 -26.17 -16.41
C LYS A 25 -9.06 -25.45 -17.72
N ILE A 26 -9.01 -24.13 -17.67
CA ILE A 26 -9.12 -23.24 -18.81
C ILE A 26 -7.89 -22.34 -18.88
N SER A 27 -7.50 -21.92 -20.08
CA SER A 27 -6.48 -20.91 -20.28
C SER A 27 -6.91 -19.60 -19.62
N PHE A 28 -5.96 -18.88 -19.00
CA PHE A 28 -6.20 -17.55 -18.45
C PHE A 28 -6.83 -16.58 -19.47
N PHE A 29 -6.45 -16.71 -20.75
CA PHE A 29 -6.98 -15.87 -21.82
C PHE A 29 -8.44 -16.20 -22.21
N GLU A 30 -8.96 -17.33 -21.78
CA GLU A 30 -10.32 -17.82 -22.08
C GLU A 30 -11.27 -17.79 -20.88
N CYS A 31 -10.77 -17.40 -19.70
CA CYS A 31 -11.53 -17.46 -18.45
C CYS A 31 -12.49 -16.27 -18.22
N PHE A 32 -12.59 -15.34 -19.17
CA PHE A 32 -13.48 -14.19 -19.02
C PHE A 32 -14.95 -14.62 -18.83
N GLY A 33 -15.59 -14.08 -17.79
CA GLY A 33 -16.97 -14.39 -17.47
C GLY A 33 -17.18 -15.71 -16.71
N LEU A 34 -16.12 -16.38 -16.29
CA LEU A 34 -16.18 -17.60 -15.48
C LEU A 34 -15.84 -17.30 -14.00
N TYR A 35 -16.23 -18.22 -13.14
CA TYR A 35 -15.95 -18.18 -11.71
C TYR A 35 -14.84 -19.13 -11.36
N THR A 36 -13.95 -18.72 -10.44
CA THR A 36 -12.94 -19.61 -9.90
C THR A 36 -13.54 -20.63 -8.97
N LEU A 37 -12.99 -21.85 -8.97
CA LEU A 37 -13.42 -22.92 -8.06
C LEU A 37 -13.01 -22.60 -6.62
N ASP A 38 -11.78 -22.10 -6.45
CA ASP A 38 -11.17 -21.78 -5.18
C ASP A 38 -10.79 -20.30 -5.11
N ASP A 39 -10.54 -19.82 -3.91
CA ASP A 39 -9.99 -18.48 -3.69
C ASP A 39 -8.61 -18.37 -4.33
N ILE A 40 -8.35 -17.25 -4.99
CA ILE A 40 -7.05 -16.95 -5.58
C ILE A 40 -6.30 -15.98 -4.67
N PHE A 41 -5.17 -16.45 -4.14
CA PHE A 41 -4.30 -15.64 -3.29
C PHE A 41 -3.12 -15.09 -4.06
N ALA A 42 -2.76 -13.83 -3.79
CA ALA A 42 -1.54 -13.23 -4.31
C ALA A 42 -0.32 -14.04 -3.84
N GLN A 43 0.59 -14.32 -4.76
CA GLN A 43 1.82 -15.07 -4.48
C GLN A 43 2.98 -14.17 -4.04
N ARG A 44 2.78 -12.86 -4.08
CA ARG A 44 3.75 -11.83 -3.69
C ARG A 44 3.03 -10.54 -3.32
N ASP A 45 3.70 -9.69 -2.54
CA ASP A 45 3.23 -8.34 -2.29
C ASP A 45 3.32 -7.50 -3.57
N GLN A 46 2.36 -6.59 -3.73
CA GLN A 46 2.33 -5.63 -4.84
C GLN A 46 1.84 -4.27 -4.30
N PRO A 47 2.71 -3.29 -4.19
CA PRO A 47 4.13 -3.28 -4.58
C PRO A 47 5.01 -4.20 -3.71
N ALA A 48 6.18 -4.62 -4.25
CA ALA A 48 7.10 -5.53 -3.57
C ALA A 48 7.88 -4.88 -2.41
N ALA A 49 7.79 -3.57 -2.26
CA ALA A 49 8.36 -2.77 -1.18
C ALA A 49 7.45 -1.58 -0.89
N PRO A 50 7.51 -0.99 0.32
CA PRO A 50 6.85 0.27 0.60
C PRO A 50 7.31 1.38 -0.35
N LEU A 51 6.38 2.02 -1.04
CA LEU A 51 6.66 3.11 -1.98
C LEU A 51 6.03 4.40 -1.47
N SER A 52 6.72 5.52 -1.67
CA SER A 52 6.15 6.83 -1.36
C SER A 52 5.02 7.19 -2.33
N ALA A 53 3.91 7.66 -1.80
CA ALA A 53 2.82 8.24 -2.58
C ALA A 53 3.02 9.74 -2.87
N MET A 54 3.99 10.39 -2.22
CA MET A 54 4.20 11.83 -2.25
C MET A 54 5.68 12.16 -2.46
N ASP A 55 5.95 13.35 -2.98
CA ASP A 55 7.28 13.95 -2.96
C ASP A 55 7.50 14.61 -1.60
N GLY A 56 8.64 14.30 -0.97
CA GLY A 56 8.89 14.78 0.38
C GLY A 56 10.19 14.30 0.98
N TYR A 57 10.15 14.02 2.27
CA TYR A 57 11.28 13.53 3.04
C TYR A 57 10.85 12.35 3.90
N ALA A 58 11.52 11.23 3.73
CA ALA A 58 11.34 10.03 4.55
C ALA A 58 12.07 10.21 5.87
N ILE A 59 11.36 10.06 6.98
CA ILE A 59 11.83 10.23 8.35
C ILE A 59 11.33 9.09 9.22
N ARG A 60 11.77 9.08 10.47
CA ARG A 60 11.13 8.31 11.54
C ARG A 60 10.08 9.17 12.20
N PHE A 61 8.87 8.65 12.37
CA PHE A 61 7.76 9.36 13.04
C PHE A 61 8.15 9.84 14.46
N ASP A 62 8.87 9.00 15.20
CA ASP A 62 9.32 9.32 16.56
C ASP A 62 10.27 10.53 16.66
N ASP A 63 10.83 10.98 15.52
CA ASP A 63 11.74 12.12 15.49
C ASP A 63 11.01 13.46 15.24
N LEU A 64 9.68 13.45 15.14
CA LEU A 64 8.88 14.67 15.05
C LEU A 64 9.02 15.52 16.35
N PRO A 65 9.06 16.85 16.21
CA PRO A 65 8.97 17.67 15.01
C PRO A 65 10.33 17.99 14.36
N GLY A 66 11.35 17.22 14.58
CA GLY A 66 12.70 17.45 14.09
C GLY A 66 13.55 18.36 14.99
N PRO A 67 14.57 19.08 14.48
CA PRO A 67 15.03 19.11 13.10
C PRO A 67 15.76 17.83 12.64
N TRP A 68 15.94 17.66 11.33
CA TRP A 68 16.63 16.51 10.74
C TRP A 68 17.81 16.95 9.87
N THR A 69 18.71 15.99 9.65
CA THR A 69 19.80 16.13 8.66
C THR A 69 19.45 15.36 7.39
N ILE A 70 19.43 16.01 6.25
CA ILE A 70 19.24 15.37 4.96
C ILE A 70 20.49 14.56 4.61
N ILE A 71 20.31 13.24 4.41
CA ILE A 71 21.42 12.30 4.22
C ILE A 71 21.55 11.77 2.80
N GLY A 72 20.64 12.11 1.90
CA GLY A 72 20.64 11.63 0.53
C GLY A 72 19.25 11.65 -0.08
N GLU A 73 19.09 10.86 -1.14
CA GLU A 73 17.90 10.83 -1.97
C GLU A 73 17.51 9.38 -2.29
N SER A 74 16.22 9.08 -2.28
CA SER A 74 15.59 7.87 -2.82
C SER A 74 14.76 8.24 -4.04
N ALA A 75 15.21 7.84 -5.21
CA ALA A 75 14.54 8.08 -6.47
C ALA A 75 13.78 6.84 -6.96
N ALA A 76 12.70 7.04 -7.72
CA ALA A 76 11.92 5.95 -8.30
C ALA A 76 12.79 5.05 -9.19
N GLY A 77 12.62 3.73 -9.05
CA GLY A 77 13.36 2.74 -9.83
C GLY A 77 14.77 2.41 -9.33
N THR A 78 15.20 3.02 -8.22
CA THR A 78 16.50 2.71 -7.58
C THR A 78 16.27 2.30 -6.13
N ALA A 79 17.14 1.42 -5.62
CA ALA A 79 17.14 1.11 -4.19
C ALA A 79 17.76 2.28 -3.40
N PRO A 80 17.21 2.65 -2.22
CA PRO A 80 17.86 3.62 -1.35
C PRO A 80 19.24 3.11 -0.93
N GLY A 81 20.24 3.97 -1.01
CA GLY A 81 21.63 3.57 -0.78
C GLY A 81 21.98 3.33 0.69
N ARG A 82 21.11 3.73 1.63
CA ARG A 82 21.32 3.61 3.08
C ARG A 82 20.01 3.73 3.85
N SER A 83 20.02 3.31 5.12
CA SER A 83 18.90 3.47 6.06
C SER A 83 18.88 4.88 6.65
N VAL A 84 17.70 5.26 7.17
CA VAL A 84 17.47 6.49 7.93
C VAL A 84 17.56 6.19 9.43
N ASN A 85 18.43 6.89 10.13
CA ASN A 85 18.59 6.79 11.58
C ASN A 85 17.87 7.96 12.29
N ALA A 86 17.90 7.97 13.63
CA ALA A 86 17.31 9.04 14.44
C ALA A 86 17.94 10.41 14.06
N GLY A 87 17.07 11.42 13.84
CA GLY A 87 17.46 12.76 13.43
C GLY A 87 17.91 12.88 11.98
N GLU A 88 17.77 11.84 11.17
CA GLU A 88 18.08 11.86 9.73
C GLU A 88 16.80 11.93 8.89
N ALA A 89 16.91 12.49 7.69
CA ALA A 89 15.86 12.51 6.67
C ALA A 89 16.45 12.17 5.32
N MET A 90 15.70 11.45 4.48
CA MET A 90 16.09 11.18 3.10
C MET A 90 15.09 11.81 2.14
N ARG A 91 15.56 12.64 1.20
CA ARG A 91 14.69 13.15 0.12
C ARG A 91 14.05 11.96 -0.59
N ILE A 92 12.74 12.01 -0.83
CA ILE A 92 12.03 10.93 -1.49
C ILE A 92 11.04 11.47 -2.51
N PHE A 93 10.86 10.73 -3.60
CA PHE A 93 9.94 11.06 -4.68
C PHE A 93 8.83 10.04 -4.78
N THR A 94 7.71 10.45 -5.36
CA THR A 94 6.57 9.57 -5.64
C THR A 94 7.02 8.33 -6.40
N GLY A 95 6.65 7.16 -5.91
CA GLY A 95 7.05 5.86 -6.47
C GLY A 95 8.44 5.38 -6.08
N ALA A 96 9.19 6.15 -5.29
CA ALA A 96 10.47 5.71 -4.73
C ALA A 96 10.26 4.80 -3.52
N ILE A 97 11.21 3.89 -3.30
CA ILE A 97 11.21 2.99 -2.15
C ILE A 97 11.48 3.80 -0.87
N VAL A 98 10.62 3.60 0.13
CA VAL A 98 10.84 4.13 1.47
C VAL A 98 12.08 3.44 2.05
N PRO A 99 13.13 4.19 2.46
CA PRO A 99 14.35 3.60 2.98
C PRO A 99 14.11 2.90 4.33
N ASP A 100 14.88 1.85 4.59
CA ASP A 100 14.86 1.18 5.89
C ASP A 100 15.08 2.17 7.03
N GLY A 101 14.37 1.99 8.13
CA GLY A 101 14.42 2.85 9.30
C GLY A 101 13.48 4.06 9.24
N ALA A 102 12.99 4.45 8.05
CA ALA A 102 11.92 5.42 7.91
C ALA A 102 10.55 4.72 7.87
N ASP A 103 9.55 5.35 8.43
CA ASP A 103 8.15 4.89 8.49
C ASP A 103 7.15 5.97 8.09
N THR A 104 7.62 7.18 7.85
CA THR A 104 6.81 8.37 7.61
C THR A 104 7.41 9.22 6.50
N VAL A 105 6.57 9.81 5.66
CA VAL A 105 6.97 10.80 4.65
C VAL A 105 6.29 12.12 4.98
N ILE A 106 7.10 13.17 5.21
CA ILE A 106 6.62 14.54 5.29
C ILE A 106 6.61 15.13 3.88
N VAL A 107 5.50 15.71 3.45
CA VAL A 107 5.41 16.34 2.13
C VAL A 107 6.34 17.56 2.04
N GLN A 108 6.89 17.80 0.87
CA GLN A 108 7.88 18.86 0.67
C GLN A 108 7.35 20.28 1.00
N GLU A 109 6.03 20.48 0.93
CA GLU A 109 5.35 21.73 1.23
C GLU A 109 5.36 22.07 2.72
N ASP A 110 5.51 21.07 3.59
CA ASP A 110 5.44 21.22 5.05
C ASP A 110 6.84 21.37 5.70
N VAL A 111 7.88 21.48 4.91
CA VAL A 111 9.26 21.58 5.40
C VAL A 111 10.04 22.69 4.72
N ALA A 112 11.07 23.20 5.40
CA ALA A 112 12.08 24.08 4.84
C ALA A 112 13.43 23.37 4.89
N ALA A 113 14.16 23.36 3.75
CA ALA A 113 15.51 22.82 3.63
C ALA A 113 16.53 23.95 3.43
N ASP A 114 17.60 23.95 4.22
CA ASP A 114 18.75 24.84 4.07
C ASP A 114 20.03 24.00 4.10
N GLY A 115 20.61 23.80 2.92
CA GLY A 115 21.72 22.87 2.74
C GLY A 115 21.29 21.44 3.12
N THR A 116 21.88 20.90 4.17
CA THR A 116 21.52 19.58 4.72
C THR A 116 20.57 19.66 5.90
N ALA A 117 20.22 20.84 6.38
CA ALA A 117 19.27 21.00 7.48
C ALA A 117 17.83 20.98 6.96
N LEU A 118 16.97 20.24 7.67
CA LEU A 118 15.53 20.15 7.38
C LEU A 118 14.73 20.49 8.63
N THR A 119 13.75 21.38 8.49
CA THR A 119 12.85 21.80 9.58
C THR A 119 11.42 21.72 9.15
N LEU A 120 10.54 21.33 10.08
CA LEU A 120 9.09 21.35 9.87
C LEU A 120 8.60 22.80 9.85
N THR A 121 7.73 23.14 8.89
CA THR A 121 7.10 24.47 8.77
C THR A 121 5.59 24.40 8.74
N GLY A 122 5.02 23.25 8.43
CA GLY A 122 3.59 22.95 8.45
C GLY A 122 3.17 22.16 9.68
N ASP A 123 1.95 21.60 9.65
CA ASP A 123 1.41 20.82 10.76
C ASP A 123 2.06 19.42 10.89
N GLY A 124 2.70 18.96 9.82
CA GLY A 124 3.30 17.64 9.75
C GLY A 124 2.27 16.51 9.59
N PRO A 125 2.74 15.25 9.56
CA PRO A 125 1.87 14.08 9.48
C PRO A 125 1.13 13.86 10.80
N ALA A 126 -0.18 13.47 10.69
CA ALA A 126 -1.07 13.17 11.80
C ALA A 126 -1.05 11.67 12.14
#